data_ff2c974296ae709021dd4a9a5da0a23c
#
_entry.id   ff2c974296ae709021dd4a9a5da0a23c
#
_cell.length_a   1.000
_cell.length_b   1.000
_cell.length_c   1.000
_cell.angle_alpha   90.00
_cell.angle_beta   90.00
_cell.angle_gamma   90.00
#
_symmetry.space_group_name_H-M   'P 1'
#
loop_
_entity.id
_entity.type
_entity.pdbx_description
1 polymer ?
#
loop_
_entity_poly.entity_id
_entity_poly.type
_entity_poly.pdbx_seq_one_letter_code
_entity_poly.pdbx_strand_id
1 'polypeptide(L)'
;MNNPNNPNNPIDRNNPNSLPPSLINRFPLDRNRVFPEPNQPFSREQRQNQNRISRDIGKPDERMPPERMQSPRGLRNFIVGNPREPVFEAAFRSDIGRNLDAGKLSAALPLLEKSFGQEFEEYFGLNISKDLLSVDDIKKKLVSVGAETKTKPSLIYLFSRSEKLDLMLVDSCGAVVHKTVPEAHREELLKVVKEFRNEITNPARRNTTSYLSSAQQLYKWMVEPLEENLKKCETDTISFVVDRGLRGMPFAALHDGKQFLIEKYNLSLMPSINLTDTRYVDIRKSEVLAMGADQFSELNPLPAVPAEIAAISREWPGISFLNEGFTFDNLKQQHESRPFGIIHLATHGEFRPGLPNNSFIQLWDSRLRLNQLRDLRLNNPQVNLLVLSACRTAVGDDSAELGFGGLALQAGVQTALGSLWYVSDEGTLGLMAEFYQRLKIAPIKAAALREAQIAMLRGDVRLEGGKLRGSSRGEGVELPQSLQGFADLKLSHPYYWSAFVMIGSPW
;
A
#
# COMPACT_ATOMS: atom_id res chain seq x y z
N MET A 1 -38.76 25.56 47.62
CA MET A 1 -39.48 25.77 46.33
C MET A 1 -38.39 26.03 45.26
N ASN A 2 -37.96 24.96 44.60
CA ASN A 2 -36.90 25.05 43.58
C ASN A 2 -37.57 25.16 42.19
N ASN A 3 -37.27 26.26 41.53
CA ASN A 3 -37.76 26.54 40.19
C ASN A 3 -36.91 25.76 39.13
N PRO A 4 -37.47 24.91 38.28
CA PRO A 4 -36.72 24.06 37.34
C PRO A 4 -36.16 24.80 36.10
N ASN A 5 -36.28 26.12 35.99
CA ASN A 5 -35.88 26.87 34.79
C ASN A 5 -34.71 27.87 35.05
N ASN A 6 -33.76 27.55 35.92
CA ASN A 6 -32.59 28.43 36.13
C ASN A 6 -31.39 27.90 35.29
N PRO A 7 -30.85 28.66 34.32
CA PRO A 7 -29.76 28.24 33.42
C PRO A 7 -28.37 28.12 34.07
N ASN A 8 -28.23 28.32 35.38
CA ASN A 8 -26.94 28.37 36.10
C ASN A 8 -26.71 27.19 37.07
N ASN A 9 -27.43 26.07 36.96
CA ASN A 9 -27.12 24.89 37.78
C ASN A 9 -26.05 24.01 37.11
N PRO A 10 -25.00 23.61 37.84
CA PRO A 10 -23.98 22.72 37.30
C PRO A 10 -24.54 21.30 37.04
N ILE A 11 -24.29 20.80 35.84
CA ILE A 11 -24.70 19.47 35.38
C ILE A 11 -23.88 18.42 36.13
N ASP A 12 -24.55 17.56 36.91
CA ASP A 12 -23.94 16.38 37.51
C ASP A 12 -23.68 15.32 36.45
N ARG A 13 -22.38 15.07 36.17
CA ARG A 13 -21.89 14.17 35.10
C ARG A 13 -22.00 12.68 35.43
N ASN A 14 -22.55 12.29 36.58
CA ASN A 14 -22.62 10.90 37.01
C ASN A 14 -24.05 10.28 37.02
N ASN A 15 -25.03 10.94 36.39
CA ASN A 15 -26.37 10.42 36.32
C ASN A 15 -26.77 10.09 34.86
N PRO A 16 -26.95 8.80 34.47
CA PRO A 16 -27.26 8.38 33.10
C PRO A 16 -28.66 8.80 32.59
N ASN A 17 -29.49 9.44 33.42
CA ASN A 17 -30.87 9.83 33.07
C ASN A 17 -31.07 11.33 32.74
N SER A 18 -30.01 12.10 32.49
CA SER A 18 -30.09 13.55 32.28
C SER A 18 -29.94 13.99 30.81
N LEU A 19 -30.46 13.23 29.83
CA LEU A 19 -30.52 13.63 28.42
C LEU A 19 -31.96 13.99 28.02
N PRO A 20 -32.18 15.09 27.25
CA PRO A 20 -33.54 15.50 26.82
C PRO A 20 -34.08 14.57 25.73
N PRO A 21 -35.44 14.36 25.67
CA PRO A 21 -36.10 13.41 24.80
C PRO A 21 -36.45 14.00 23.44
N SER A 22 -35.48 14.29 22.58
CA SER A 22 -35.79 14.84 21.24
C SER A 22 -34.88 14.32 20.15
N LEU A 23 -34.65 13.00 20.05
CA LEU A 23 -34.07 12.35 18.88
C LEU A 23 -34.38 10.83 18.85
N ILE A 24 -35.67 10.48 19.00
CA ILE A 24 -36.16 9.13 18.70
C ILE A 24 -37.19 9.27 17.55
N ASN A 25 -36.71 9.17 16.34
CA ASN A 25 -37.59 8.96 15.19
C ASN A 25 -37.88 7.48 15.03
N ARG A 26 -39.17 7.15 15.21
CA ARG A 26 -39.76 5.83 15.01
C ARG A 26 -39.78 5.48 13.53
N PHE A 27 -39.20 4.32 13.16
CA PHE A 27 -39.64 3.57 11.99
C PHE A 27 -40.35 2.29 12.42
N PRO A 28 -41.43 1.89 11.78
CA PRO A 28 -42.24 0.73 12.15
C PRO A 28 -41.51 -0.56 11.71
N LEU A 29 -41.36 -1.49 12.66
CA LEU A 29 -40.93 -2.87 12.42
C LEU A 29 -42.01 -3.64 11.67
N ASP A 30 -41.75 -3.99 10.42
CA ASP A 30 -42.56 -4.93 9.65
C ASP A 30 -42.30 -6.36 10.12
N ARG A 31 -43.26 -6.97 10.80
CA ARG A 31 -43.17 -8.28 11.49
C ARG A 31 -43.36 -9.48 10.56
N ASN A 32 -43.34 -9.35 9.23
CA ASN A 32 -43.66 -10.44 8.30
C ASN A 32 -42.57 -10.78 7.27
N ARG A 33 -41.29 -10.65 7.62
CA ARG A 33 -40.23 -11.29 6.81
C ARG A 33 -39.75 -12.57 7.47
N VAL A 34 -40.18 -13.69 6.92
CA VAL A 34 -39.65 -15.03 7.18
C VAL A 34 -38.29 -15.14 6.52
N PHE A 35 -37.24 -15.31 7.30
CA PHE A 35 -35.89 -15.65 6.79
C PHE A 35 -35.83 -17.16 6.55
N PRO A 36 -35.30 -17.66 5.41
CA PRO A 36 -35.11 -19.09 5.20
C PRO A 36 -33.92 -19.59 6.03
N GLU A 37 -34.11 -20.77 6.65
CA GLU A 37 -33.08 -21.47 7.41
C GLU A 37 -31.87 -21.87 6.54
N PRO A 38 -30.64 -21.90 7.09
CA PRO A 38 -29.45 -22.34 6.38
C PRO A 38 -29.39 -23.87 6.41
N ASN A 39 -29.77 -24.55 5.33
CA ASN A 39 -29.44 -25.92 4.93
C ASN A 39 -30.57 -26.57 4.08
N GLN A 40 -30.79 -26.05 2.86
CA GLN A 40 -31.42 -26.83 1.81
C GLN A 40 -30.60 -26.78 0.53
N PRO A 41 -30.39 -27.92 -0.17
CA PRO A 41 -29.66 -27.95 -1.44
C PRO A 41 -30.45 -27.27 -2.54
N PHE A 42 -29.77 -26.42 -3.32
CA PHE A 42 -30.35 -25.67 -4.45
C PHE A 42 -31.17 -26.55 -5.37
N SER A 43 -32.35 -26.04 -5.78
CA SER A 43 -33.26 -26.70 -6.70
C SER A 43 -32.66 -26.83 -8.12
N ARG A 44 -33.17 -27.81 -8.90
CA ARG A 44 -32.72 -28.08 -10.29
C ARG A 44 -32.83 -26.87 -11.23
N GLU A 45 -33.77 -25.96 -10.98
CA GLU A 45 -33.95 -24.68 -11.74
C GLU A 45 -32.88 -23.65 -11.46
N GLN A 46 -32.40 -23.54 -10.22
CA GLN A 46 -31.33 -22.63 -9.87
C GLN A 46 -29.98 -23.04 -10.47
N ARG A 47 -29.74 -24.33 -10.63
CA ARG A 47 -28.53 -24.85 -11.34
C ARG A 47 -28.60 -24.64 -12.86
N GLN A 48 -29.79 -24.63 -13.46
CA GLN A 48 -29.95 -24.33 -14.89
C GLN A 48 -29.76 -22.86 -15.21
N ASN A 49 -30.11 -21.93 -14.31
CA ASN A 49 -29.87 -20.50 -14.51
C ASN A 49 -28.39 -20.11 -14.37
N GLN A 50 -27.64 -20.73 -13.48
CA GLN A 50 -26.18 -20.48 -13.40
C GLN A 50 -25.43 -20.99 -14.65
N ASN A 51 -25.86 -22.09 -15.24
CA ASN A 51 -25.28 -22.61 -16.48
C ASN A 51 -25.71 -21.82 -17.74
N ARG A 52 -26.77 -21.03 -17.68
CA ARG A 52 -27.21 -20.18 -18.77
C ARG A 52 -26.40 -18.87 -18.82
N ILE A 53 -26.09 -18.30 -17.66
CA ILE A 53 -25.29 -17.07 -17.55
C ILE A 53 -23.83 -17.30 -17.98
N SER A 54 -23.30 -18.50 -17.82
CA SER A 54 -21.93 -18.86 -18.26
C SER A 54 -21.77 -19.16 -19.75
N ARG A 55 -22.85 -19.23 -20.53
CA ARG A 55 -22.82 -19.53 -21.98
C ARG A 55 -23.01 -18.28 -22.86
N ASP A 56 -23.45 -17.15 -22.32
CA ASP A 56 -23.72 -15.92 -23.10
C ASP A 56 -22.58 -14.89 -23.11
N ILE A 57 -21.41 -15.22 -22.53
CA ILE A 57 -20.24 -14.38 -22.62
C ILE A 57 -19.28 -14.94 -23.67
N GLY A 58 -19.59 -14.73 -24.94
CA GLY A 58 -18.65 -15.15 -25.98
C GLY A 58 -19.18 -15.27 -27.40
N LYS A 59 -19.90 -14.28 -27.92
CA LYS A 59 -19.99 -14.07 -29.37
C LYS A 59 -20.26 -12.59 -29.68
N PRO A 60 -19.50 -11.93 -30.58
CA PRO A 60 -19.82 -10.58 -31.04
C PRO A 60 -21.06 -10.63 -31.95
N ASP A 61 -22.00 -9.74 -31.74
CA ASP A 61 -23.19 -9.58 -32.55
C ASP A 61 -22.83 -8.80 -33.84
N GLU A 62 -22.81 -9.51 -34.97
CA GLU A 62 -22.62 -8.95 -36.30
C GLU A 62 -23.97 -8.47 -36.88
N ARG A 63 -24.56 -7.39 -36.38
CA ARG A 63 -25.64 -6.67 -37.06
C ARG A 63 -25.84 -5.26 -36.52
N MET A 64 -25.02 -4.29 -36.97
CA MET A 64 -25.45 -2.90 -37.09
C MET A 64 -24.76 -2.24 -38.30
N PRO A 65 -25.48 -1.47 -39.11
CA PRO A 65 -24.89 -0.75 -40.25
C PRO A 65 -24.12 0.48 -39.77
N PRO A 66 -23.09 0.94 -40.53
CA PRO A 66 -22.23 2.03 -40.09
C PRO A 66 -22.92 3.39 -40.29
N GLU A 67 -23.36 4.00 -39.20
CA GLU A 67 -23.67 5.44 -39.19
C GLU A 67 -22.38 6.26 -39.20
N ARG A 68 -22.27 7.13 -40.21
CA ARG A 68 -21.19 8.10 -40.38
C ARG A 68 -21.24 9.11 -39.24
N MET A 69 -20.44 8.92 -38.18
CA MET A 69 -20.09 10.01 -37.25
C MET A 69 -18.88 10.77 -37.79
N GLN A 70 -19.13 12.02 -38.15
CA GLN A 70 -18.07 12.99 -38.42
C GLN A 70 -17.31 13.27 -37.11
N SER A 71 -16.04 12.86 -37.07
CA SER A 71 -15.15 13.14 -35.94
C SER A 71 -14.75 14.61 -35.91
N PRO A 72 -14.74 15.26 -34.73
CA PRO A 72 -14.13 16.58 -34.59
C PRO A 72 -12.60 16.48 -34.84
N ARG A 73 -12.12 17.31 -35.74
CA ARG A 73 -10.66 17.47 -35.97
C ARG A 73 -10.02 18.01 -34.69
N GLY A 74 -9.32 17.16 -33.93
CA GLY A 74 -8.61 17.58 -32.70
C GLY A 74 -8.03 16.46 -31.83
N LEU A 75 -8.36 15.18 -32.07
CA LEU A 75 -7.93 14.08 -31.21
C LEU A 75 -7.11 13.00 -31.95
N ARG A 76 -6.19 13.42 -32.81
CA ARG A 76 -5.38 12.48 -33.60
C ARG A 76 -3.92 12.36 -33.16
N ASN A 77 -3.60 12.57 -31.88
CA ASN A 77 -2.19 12.39 -31.44
C ASN A 77 -2.03 11.65 -30.08
N PHE A 78 -2.99 10.84 -29.64
CA PHE A 78 -2.83 10.15 -28.34
C PHE A 78 -2.85 8.63 -28.40
N ILE A 79 -2.82 7.99 -29.56
CA ILE A 79 -2.78 6.52 -29.66
C ILE A 79 -1.83 6.13 -30.81
N VAL A 80 -0.58 6.39 -30.65
CA VAL A 80 0.55 5.61 -31.21
C VAL A 80 1.76 6.03 -30.39
N GLY A 81 2.27 5.16 -29.52
CA GLY A 81 3.56 5.36 -28.89
C GLY A 81 4.57 5.73 -29.97
N ASN A 82 5.32 6.78 -29.72
CA ASN A 82 6.31 7.26 -30.68
C ASN A 82 7.29 6.10 -30.99
N PRO A 83 7.45 5.63 -32.23
CA PRO A 83 8.34 4.51 -32.55
C PRO A 83 9.81 4.75 -32.16
N ARG A 84 10.16 5.95 -31.73
CA ARG A 84 11.50 6.35 -31.26
C ARG A 84 11.68 6.08 -29.73
N GLU A 85 10.59 5.92 -28.95
CA GLU A 85 10.66 5.72 -27.50
C GLU A 85 11.39 4.43 -27.09
N PRO A 86 11.11 3.25 -27.66
CA PRO A 86 11.81 2.02 -27.30
C PRO A 86 13.32 2.09 -27.60
N VAL A 87 13.70 2.78 -28.67
CA VAL A 87 15.11 2.93 -29.07
C VAL A 87 15.85 3.88 -28.13
N PHE A 88 15.21 4.98 -27.74
CA PHE A 88 15.80 5.95 -26.80
C PHE A 88 15.98 5.34 -25.41
N GLU A 89 14.96 4.65 -24.90
CA GLU A 89 15.04 3.96 -23.62
C GLU A 89 16.15 2.89 -23.62
N ALA A 90 16.22 2.06 -24.65
CA ALA A 90 17.27 1.05 -24.77
C ALA A 90 18.68 1.66 -24.81
N ALA A 91 18.86 2.78 -25.52
CA ALA A 91 20.12 3.50 -25.55
C ALA A 91 20.48 4.07 -24.16
N PHE A 92 19.50 4.63 -23.47
CA PHE A 92 19.70 5.20 -22.13
C PHE A 92 20.06 4.14 -21.10
N ARG A 93 19.37 3.00 -21.11
CA ARG A 93 19.71 1.85 -20.25
C ARG A 93 21.09 1.28 -20.57
N SER A 94 21.51 1.29 -21.85
CA SER A 94 22.88 0.93 -22.28
C SER A 94 23.92 1.88 -21.72
N ASP A 95 23.64 3.19 -21.67
CA ASP A 95 24.56 4.19 -21.10
C ASP A 95 24.75 3.98 -19.60
N ILE A 96 23.67 3.68 -18.86
CA ILE A 96 23.73 3.31 -17.44
C ILE A 96 24.65 2.10 -17.29
N GLY A 97 24.40 1.02 -18.04
CA GLY A 97 25.18 -0.21 -18.00
C GLY A 97 26.67 0.03 -18.27
N ARG A 98 27.02 0.82 -19.30
CA ARG A 98 28.42 1.17 -19.61
C ARG A 98 29.11 1.90 -18.47
N ASN A 99 28.40 2.85 -17.82
CA ASN A 99 28.98 3.57 -16.68
C ASN A 99 29.19 2.66 -15.47
N LEU A 100 28.24 1.74 -15.20
CA LEU A 100 28.38 0.74 -14.14
C LEU A 100 29.57 -0.20 -14.39
N ASP A 101 29.67 -0.74 -15.62
CA ASP A 101 30.77 -1.64 -16.03
C ASP A 101 32.14 -0.95 -15.96
N ALA A 102 32.18 0.37 -16.19
CA ALA A 102 33.39 1.18 -16.08
C ALA A 102 33.69 1.66 -14.65
N GLY A 103 32.88 1.30 -13.65
CA GLY A 103 32.99 1.78 -12.27
C GLY A 103 32.75 3.27 -12.08
N LYS A 104 32.12 3.95 -13.05
CA LYS A 104 31.81 5.40 -13.00
C LYS A 104 30.50 5.65 -12.27
N LEU A 105 30.46 5.34 -10.96
CA LEU A 105 29.24 5.36 -10.15
C LEU A 105 28.63 6.76 -10.02
N SER A 106 29.49 7.81 -9.99
CA SER A 106 29.05 9.22 -9.99
C SER A 106 28.27 9.64 -11.24
N ALA A 107 28.53 8.98 -12.37
CA ALA A 107 27.80 9.19 -13.61
C ALA A 107 26.56 8.25 -13.73
N ALA A 108 26.69 7.00 -13.25
CA ALA A 108 25.63 5.99 -13.35
C ALA A 108 24.42 6.31 -12.47
N LEU A 109 24.63 6.75 -11.22
CA LEU A 109 23.54 6.96 -10.26
C LEU A 109 22.56 8.06 -10.67
N PRO A 110 22.97 9.27 -11.13
CA PRO A 110 22.05 10.26 -11.64
C PRO A 110 21.25 9.76 -12.86
N LEU A 111 21.86 8.92 -13.72
CA LEU A 111 21.17 8.33 -14.86
C LEU A 111 20.13 7.30 -14.42
N LEU A 112 20.41 6.48 -13.39
CA LEU A 112 19.43 5.56 -12.79
C LEU A 112 18.25 6.33 -12.21
N GLU A 113 18.51 7.36 -11.41
CA GLU A 113 17.48 8.23 -10.85
C GLU A 113 16.61 8.86 -11.93
N LYS A 114 17.23 9.35 -13.00
CA LYS A 114 16.51 9.89 -14.15
C LYS A 114 15.65 8.83 -14.84
N SER A 115 16.21 7.65 -15.11
CA SER A 115 15.48 6.56 -15.77
C SER A 115 14.26 6.14 -14.98
N PHE A 116 14.42 5.86 -13.70
CA PHE A 116 13.33 5.43 -12.86
C PHE A 116 12.31 6.54 -12.62
N GLY A 117 12.76 7.78 -12.44
CA GLY A 117 11.87 8.94 -12.31
C GLY A 117 11.02 9.20 -13.54
N GLN A 118 11.60 9.14 -14.74
CA GLN A 118 10.88 9.34 -15.99
C GLN A 118 9.74 8.34 -16.19
N GLU A 119 9.91 7.08 -15.79
CA GLU A 119 8.83 6.08 -15.91
C GLU A 119 7.58 6.51 -15.13
N PHE A 120 7.74 7.07 -13.92
CA PHE A 120 6.61 7.58 -13.13
C PHE A 120 6.06 8.89 -13.70
N GLU A 121 6.94 9.79 -14.18
CA GLU A 121 6.50 11.05 -14.80
C GLU A 121 5.67 10.79 -16.05
N GLU A 122 6.11 9.91 -16.93
CA GLU A 122 5.39 9.52 -18.15
C GLU A 122 4.07 8.81 -17.82
N TYR A 123 4.09 7.85 -16.90
CA TYR A 123 2.90 7.10 -16.51
C TYR A 123 1.79 8.00 -15.94
N PHE A 124 2.15 8.95 -15.08
CA PHE A 124 1.20 9.86 -14.44
C PHE A 124 0.98 11.18 -15.18
N GLY A 125 1.65 11.41 -16.29
CA GLY A 125 1.61 12.69 -17.01
C GLY A 125 2.16 13.83 -16.17
N LEU A 126 3.25 13.59 -15.41
CA LEU A 126 3.91 14.55 -14.55
C LEU A 126 5.00 15.30 -15.31
N ASN A 127 5.19 16.55 -14.96
CA ASN A 127 6.38 17.31 -15.31
C ASN A 127 7.00 17.82 -14.00
N ILE A 128 7.80 16.96 -13.36
CA ILE A 128 8.48 17.27 -12.11
C ILE A 128 9.95 17.58 -12.44
N SER A 129 10.21 18.46 -13.39
CA SER A 129 11.59 18.81 -13.74
C SER A 129 12.30 19.38 -12.51
N LYS A 130 13.01 18.52 -11.81
CA LYS A 130 13.94 18.88 -10.73
C LYS A 130 15.35 18.62 -11.26
N ASP A 131 16.30 19.44 -10.82
CA ASP A 131 17.71 19.16 -11.03
C ASP A 131 18.04 17.78 -10.47
N LEU A 132 18.73 16.96 -11.26
CA LEU A 132 19.15 15.63 -10.82
C LEU A 132 20.13 15.76 -9.66
N LEU A 133 19.84 15.03 -8.58
CA LEU A 133 20.74 14.97 -7.45
C LEU A 133 22.05 14.27 -7.84
N SER A 134 23.16 14.87 -7.44
CA SER A 134 24.45 14.20 -7.51
C SER A 134 24.54 13.12 -6.43
N VAL A 135 25.51 12.21 -6.56
CA VAL A 135 25.81 11.20 -5.54
C VAL A 135 26.04 11.84 -4.17
N ASP A 136 26.75 12.99 -4.15
CA ASP A 136 27.06 13.68 -2.89
C ASP A 136 25.82 14.35 -2.28
N ASP A 137 24.88 14.81 -3.09
CA ASP A 137 23.61 15.34 -2.58
C ASP A 137 22.74 14.23 -1.99
N ILE A 138 22.72 13.05 -2.60
CA ILE A 138 22.04 11.87 -2.05
C ILE A 138 22.65 11.48 -0.71
N LYS A 139 23.98 11.39 -0.61
CA LYS A 139 24.67 11.13 0.66
C LYS A 139 24.32 12.15 1.73
N LYS A 140 24.39 13.44 1.41
CA LYS A 140 24.03 14.53 2.35
C LYS A 140 22.60 14.38 2.87
N LYS A 141 21.65 14.03 1.99
CA LYS A 141 20.26 13.78 2.39
C LYS A 141 20.17 12.61 3.38
N LEU A 142 20.83 11.48 3.09
CA LEU A 142 20.83 10.32 3.98
C LEU A 142 21.47 10.62 5.34
N VAL A 143 22.58 11.36 5.35
CA VAL A 143 23.25 11.80 6.60
C VAL A 143 22.32 12.71 7.41
N SER A 144 21.68 13.70 6.76
CA SER A 144 20.76 14.63 7.45
C SER A 144 19.59 13.90 8.08
N VAL A 145 18.92 13.06 7.29
CA VAL A 145 17.78 12.26 7.78
C VAL A 145 18.19 11.30 8.88
N GLY A 146 19.32 10.63 8.73
CA GLY A 146 19.87 9.75 9.76
C GLY A 146 20.13 10.47 11.09
N ALA A 147 20.64 11.69 11.03
CA ALA A 147 20.89 12.50 12.22
C ALA A 147 19.57 12.93 12.91
N GLU A 148 18.55 13.32 12.13
CA GLU A 148 17.24 13.76 12.63
C GLU A 148 16.43 12.60 13.25
N THR A 149 16.46 11.42 12.60
CA THR A 149 15.69 10.25 13.00
C THR A 149 16.43 9.30 13.93
N LYS A 150 17.75 9.48 14.08
CA LYS A 150 18.65 8.56 14.78
C LYS A 150 18.68 7.17 14.15
N THR A 151 18.51 7.11 12.82
CA THR A 151 18.59 5.87 12.05
C THR A 151 19.85 5.85 11.16
N LYS A 152 20.13 4.70 10.57
CA LYS A 152 21.21 4.48 9.61
C LYS A 152 20.62 4.10 8.24
N PRO A 153 20.07 5.10 7.48
CA PRO A 153 19.41 4.81 6.22
C PRO A 153 20.40 4.46 5.10
N SER A 154 19.96 3.56 4.24
CA SER A 154 20.62 3.19 2.99
C SER A 154 19.63 3.09 1.86
N LEU A 155 20.06 3.43 0.63
CA LEU A 155 19.34 3.19 -0.60
C LEU A 155 19.96 2.00 -1.32
N ILE A 156 19.13 1.09 -1.79
CA ILE A 156 19.54 -0.01 -2.67
C ILE A 156 18.82 0.11 -3.99
N TYR A 157 19.59 0.32 -5.05
CA TYR A 157 19.10 0.34 -6.43
C TYR A 157 19.26 -1.05 -7.03
N LEU A 158 18.18 -1.56 -7.62
CA LEU A 158 18.17 -2.82 -8.37
C LEU A 158 17.95 -2.51 -9.85
N PHE A 159 18.96 -2.71 -10.67
CA PHE A 159 18.92 -2.48 -12.11
C PHE A 159 19.10 -3.80 -12.84
N SER A 160 18.02 -4.33 -13.41
CA SER A 160 18.02 -5.62 -14.10
C SER A 160 18.37 -5.46 -15.59
N ARG A 161 19.49 -6.04 -15.98
CA ARG A 161 19.91 -6.12 -17.39
C ARG A 161 19.60 -7.49 -17.97
N SER A 162 19.62 -7.61 -19.29
CA SER A 162 19.39 -8.89 -19.97
C SER A 162 20.31 -10.00 -19.47
N GLU A 163 21.57 -9.64 -19.16
CA GLU A 163 22.63 -10.59 -18.84
C GLU A 163 22.98 -10.69 -17.34
N LYS A 164 22.49 -9.75 -16.49
CA LYS A 164 22.88 -9.68 -15.08
C LYS A 164 22.00 -8.71 -14.29
N LEU A 165 22.05 -8.81 -12.97
CA LEU A 165 21.52 -7.82 -12.03
C LEU A 165 22.66 -6.95 -11.49
N ASP A 166 22.54 -5.63 -11.63
CA ASP A 166 23.42 -4.66 -10.97
C ASP A 166 22.74 -4.11 -9.71
N LEU A 167 23.50 -4.09 -8.62
CA LEU A 167 23.12 -3.57 -7.31
C LEU A 167 23.95 -2.32 -7.02
N MET A 168 23.30 -1.21 -6.68
CA MET A 168 24.02 -0.05 -6.14
C MET A 168 23.52 0.26 -4.75
N LEU A 169 24.44 0.42 -3.80
CA LEU A 169 24.19 0.87 -2.45
C LEU A 169 24.73 2.28 -2.26
N VAL A 170 23.92 3.15 -1.68
CA VAL A 170 24.34 4.44 -1.13
C VAL A 170 23.92 4.46 0.33
N ASP A 171 24.85 4.63 1.27
CA ASP A 171 24.58 4.61 2.69
C ASP A 171 24.82 5.96 3.39
N SER A 172 24.29 6.11 4.58
CA SER A 172 24.48 7.29 5.44
C SER A 172 25.90 7.42 6.03
N CYS A 173 26.75 6.41 5.86
CA CYS A 173 28.16 6.46 6.24
C CYS A 173 29.06 7.01 5.11
N GLY A 174 28.46 7.31 3.95
CA GLY A 174 29.13 7.91 2.79
C GLY A 174 29.65 6.89 1.78
N ALA A 175 29.39 5.59 1.93
CA ALA A 175 29.79 4.60 0.94
C ALA A 175 28.86 4.63 -0.28
N VAL A 176 29.47 4.38 -1.47
CA VAL A 176 28.77 4.05 -2.70
C VAL A 176 29.37 2.77 -3.23
N VAL A 177 28.58 1.73 -3.32
CA VAL A 177 29.02 0.39 -3.68
C VAL A 177 28.26 -0.12 -4.87
N HIS A 178 28.95 -0.74 -5.82
CA HIS A 178 28.35 -1.44 -6.93
C HIS A 178 28.72 -2.92 -6.85
N LYS A 179 27.75 -3.79 -7.02
CA LYS A 179 27.90 -5.23 -7.11
C LYS A 179 27.13 -5.73 -8.34
N THR A 180 27.64 -6.80 -8.93
CA THR A 180 27.02 -7.43 -10.09
C THR A 180 26.74 -8.89 -9.77
N VAL A 181 25.56 -9.37 -10.17
CA VAL A 181 25.09 -10.74 -9.97
C VAL A 181 24.79 -11.35 -11.34
N PRO A 182 25.75 -12.03 -11.98
CA PRO A 182 25.62 -12.56 -13.34
C PRO A 182 24.54 -13.64 -13.46
N GLU A 183 24.35 -14.46 -12.43
CA GLU A 183 23.35 -15.53 -12.41
C GLU A 183 21.91 -15.02 -12.33
N ALA A 184 21.70 -13.77 -11.94
CA ALA A 184 20.40 -13.11 -11.87
C ALA A 184 20.11 -12.30 -13.15
N HIS A 185 20.27 -12.91 -14.33
CA HIS A 185 19.86 -12.26 -15.57
C HIS A 185 18.33 -12.06 -15.58
N ARG A 186 17.87 -11.00 -16.31
CA ARG A 186 16.51 -10.48 -16.19
C ARG A 186 15.41 -11.55 -16.30
N GLU A 187 15.52 -12.45 -17.24
CA GLU A 187 14.51 -13.48 -17.46
C GLU A 187 14.37 -14.42 -16.25
N GLU A 188 15.49 -14.96 -15.74
CA GLU A 188 15.48 -15.85 -14.57
C GLU A 188 15.08 -15.11 -13.31
N LEU A 189 15.53 -13.86 -13.14
CA LEU A 189 15.13 -13.00 -12.04
C LEU A 189 13.62 -12.83 -11.97
N LEU A 190 12.98 -12.42 -13.07
CA LEU A 190 11.53 -12.20 -13.12
C LEU A 190 10.74 -13.48 -12.97
N LYS A 191 11.28 -14.62 -13.45
CA LYS A 191 10.70 -15.94 -13.24
C LYS A 191 10.66 -16.29 -11.75
N VAL A 192 11.79 -16.17 -11.04
CA VAL A 192 11.85 -16.45 -9.59
C VAL A 192 10.99 -15.48 -8.78
N VAL A 193 10.93 -14.19 -9.16
CA VAL A 193 10.01 -13.20 -8.56
C VAL A 193 8.54 -13.64 -8.71
N LYS A 194 8.16 -14.10 -9.91
CA LYS A 194 6.80 -14.59 -10.17
C LYS A 194 6.48 -15.85 -9.35
N GLU A 195 7.41 -16.80 -9.29
CA GLU A 195 7.27 -18.01 -8.46
C GLU A 195 7.10 -17.62 -6.98
N PHE A 196 7.97 -16.78 -6.44
CA PHE A 196 7.88 -16.29 -5.07
C PHE A 196 6.52 -15.65 -4.75
N ARG A 197 6.06 -14.74 -5.61
CA ARG A 197 4.74 -14.10 -5.44
C ARG A 197 3.60 -15.12 -5.49
N ASN A 198 3.61 -16.04 -6.44
CA ASN A 198 2.58 -17.07 -6.57
C ASN A 198 2.51 -17.98 -5.33
N GLU A 199 3.65 -18.33 -4.75
CA GLU A 199 3.71 -19.15 -3.55
C GLU A 199 3.16 -18.43 -2.32
N ILE A 200 3.52 -17.17 -2.16
CA ILE A 200 3.16 -16.38 -0.97
C ILE A 200 1.72 -15.89 -1.00
N THR A 201 1.17 -15.61 -2.19
CA THR A 201 -0.20 -15.07 -2.34
C THR A 201 -1.28 -16.14 -2.43
N ASN A 202 -0.91 -17.43 -2.59
CA ASN A 202 -1.87 -18.51 -2.72
C ASN A 202 -2.51 -18.87 -1.36
N PRO A 203 -3.82 -18.62 -1.18
CA PRO A 203 -4.50 -18.91 0.09
C PRO A 203 -4.42 -20.37 0.51
N ALA A 204 -4.32 -21.31 -0.45
CA ALA A 204 -4.22 -22.74 -0.16
C ALA A 204 -2.85 -23.15 0.44
N ARG A 205 -1.83 -22.27 0.32
CA ARG A 205 -0.46 -22.53 0.78
C ARG A 205 -0.10 -21.83 2.09
N ARG A 206 -1.04 -21.18 2.76
CA ARG A 206 -0.83 -20.43 4.02
C ARG A 206 -0.30 -21.26 5.19
N ASN A 207 -0.37 -22.59 5.08
CA ASN A 207 0.18 -23.51 6.08
C ASN A 207 1.47 -24.20 5.60
N THR A 208 2.11 -23.70 4.53
CA THR A 208 3.33 -24.27 3.96
C THR A 208 4.46 -23.26 4.00
N THR A 209 5.68 -23.75 3.74
CA THR A 209 6.89 -22.94 3.60
C THR A 209 7.43 -22.97 2.18
N SER A 210 6.59 -23.29 1.19
CA SER A 210 7.00 -23.47 -0.21
C SER A 210 7.64 -22.22 -0.83
N TYR A 211 7.30 -21.03 -0.36
CA TYR A 211 7.88 -19.76 -0.77
C TYR A 211 9.35 -19.59 -0.35
N LEU A 212 9.86 -20.33 0.65
CA LEU A 212 11.20 -20.10 1.20
C LEU A 212 12.33 -20.30 0.18
N SER A 213 12.20 -21.26 -0.74
CA SER A 213 13.24 -21.50 -1.77
C SER A 213 13.45 -20.28 -2.65
N SER A 214 12.34 -19.72 -3.19
CA SER A 214 12.41 -18.49 -4.01
C SER A 214 12.78 -17.26 -3.18
N ALA A 215 12.30 -17.16 -1.92
CA ALA A 215 12.68 -16.08 -1.00
C ALA A 215 14.17 -16.04 -0.72
N GLN A 216 14.79 -17.20 -0.49
CA GLN A 216 16.24 -17.34 -0.25
C GLN A 216 17.06 -17.06 -1.50
N GLN A 217 16.60 -17.52 -2.66
CA GLN A 217 17.28 -17.24 -3.92
C GLN A 217 17.27 -15.74 -4.24
N LEU A 218 16.14 -15.05 -4.04
CA LEU A 218 16.04 -13.60 -4.25
C LEU A 218 16.89 -12.83 -3.22
N TYR A 219 16.90 -13.26 -1.95
CA TYR A 219 17.78 -12.68 -0.95
C TYR A 219 19.26 -12.76 -1.37
N LYS A 220 19.70 -13.94 -1.80
CA LYS A 220 21.05 -14.21 -2.29
C LYS A 220 21.44 -13.28 -3.45
N TRP A 221 20.49 -12.96 -4.34
CA TRP A 221 20.77 -12.10 -5.48
C TRP A 221 20.68 -10.60 -5.17
N MET A 222 19.76 -10.20 -4.29
CA MET A 222 19.41 -8.79 -4.13
C MET A 222 20.01 -8.13 -2.87
N VAL A 223 20.33 -8.92 -1.85
CA VAL A 223 20.75 -8.38 -0.54
C VAL A 223 22.11 -8.90 -0.11
N GLU A 224 22.35 -10.20 -0.18
CA GLU A 224 23.57 -10.84 0.31
C GLU A 224 24.88 -10.19 -0.21
N PRO A 225 24.98 -9.79 -1.51
CA PRO A 225 26.20 -9.16 -2.01
C PRO A 225 26.55 -7.82 -1.35
N LEU A 226 25.58 -7.20 -0.66
CA LEU A 226 25.70 -5.90 0.01
C LEU A 226 25.79 -6.02 1.54
N GLU A 227 25.62 -7.22 2.13
CA GLU A 227 25.50 -7.40 3.58
C GLU A 227 26.71 -6.87 4.36
N GLU A 228 27.92 -7.06 3.88
CA GLU A 228 29.12 -6.55 4.55
C GLU A 228 29.09 -5.02 4.65
N ASN A 229 28.63 -4.36 3.60
CA ASN A 229 28.52 -2.89 3.57
C ASN A 229 27.40 -2.41 4.49
N LEU A 230 26.23 -3.06 4.44
CA LEU A 230 25.10 -2.76 5.32
C LEU A 230 25.49 -2.92 6.80
N LYS A 231 26.20 -4.01 7.12
CA LYS A 231 26.71 -4.28 8.47
C LYS A 231 27.77 -3.27 8.90
N LYS A 232 28.69 -2.88 8.01
CA LYS A 232 29.75 -1.90 8.30
C LYS A 232 29.18 -0.53 8.65
N CYS A 233 28.09 -0.12 8.00
CA CYS A 233 27.40 1.13 8.31
C CYS A 233 26.33 0.97 9.43
N GLU A 234 26.17 -0.23 9.99
CA GLU A 234 25.11 -0.52 10.97
C GLU A 234 23.71 -0.10 10.43
N THR A 235 23.50 -0.32 9.13
CA THR A 235 22.24 0.04 8.49
C THR A 235 21.05 -0.59 9.23
N ASP A 236 20.04 0.21 9.50
CA ASP A 236 18.79 -0.23 10.13
C ASP A 236 17.56 0.02 9.23
N THR A 237 17.72 0.86 8.21
CA THR A 237 16.63 1.25 7.30
C THR A 237 17.09 1.17 5.85
N ILE A 238 16.35 0.43 5.02
CA ILE A 238 16.62 0.25 3.59
C ILE A 238 15.44 0.76 2.78
N SER A 239 15.71 1.70 1.86
CA SER A 239 14.78 2.06 0.81
C SER A 239 15.22 1.44 -0.51
N PHE A 240 14.36 0.62 -1.10
CA PHE A 240 14.60 0.00 -2.41
C PHE A 240 14.11 0.91 -3.52
N VAL A 241 14.99 1.19 -4.48
CA VAL A 241 14.69 1.89 -5.74
C VAL A 241 14.88 0.88 -6.87
N VAL A 242 13.80 0.44 -7.50
CA VAL A 242 13.84 -0.82 -8.26
C VAL A 242 13.28 -0.66 -9.67
N ASP A 243 13.85 -1.47 -10.53
CA ASP A 243 13.48 -1.62 -11.94
C ASP A 243 12.09 -2.25 -12.14
N ARG A 244 11.58 -2.19 -13.36
CA ARG A 244 10.32 -2.80 -13.82
C ARG A 244 10.26 -4.29 -13.49
N GLY A 245 9.09 -4.74 -13.04
CA GLY A 245 8.82 -6.11 -12.63
C GLY A 245 9.27 -6.46 -11.22
N LEU A 246 9.90 -5.49 -10.50
CA LEU A 246 10.33 -5.67 -9.11
C LEU A 246 9.54 -4.82 -8.11
N ARG A 247 8.74 -3.84 -8.59
CA ARG A 247 7.99 -2.91 -7.73
C ARG A 247 6.87 -3.57 -6.95
N GLY A 248 6.38 -4.70 -7.46
CA GLY A 248 5.37 -5.51 -6.78
C GLY A 248 5.94 -6.60 -5.90
N MET A 249 7.23 -6.58 -5.56
CA MET A 249 7.87 -7.65 -4.79
C MET A 249 7.75 -7.39 -3.28
N PRO A 250 7.34 -8.39 -2.48
CA PRO A 250 7.27 -8.29 -1.03
C PRO A 250 8.66 -8.44 -0.39
N PHE A 251 9.48 -7.38 -0.45
CA PHE A 251 10.86 -7.39 0.08
C PHE A 251 10.94 -7.83 1.54
N ALA A 252 9.92 -7.52 2.34
CA ALA A 252 9.83 -7.90 3.74
C ALA A 252 9.97 -9.42 3.98
N ALA A 253 9.50 -10.22 3.03
CA ALA A 253 9.51 -11.68 3.11
C ALA A 253 10.70 -12.35 2.41
N LEU A 254 11.71 -11.62 1.95
CA LEU A 254 13.01 -12.19 1.58
C LEU A 254 13.65 -12.86 2.80
N HIS A 255 14.38 -13.98 2.61
CA HIS A 255 14.85 -14.80 3.72
C HIS A 255 16.32 -15.22 3.53
N ASP A 256 17.17 -15.03 4.53
CA ASP A 256 18.61 -15.33 4.46
C ASP A 256 18.96 -16.81 4.81
N GLY A 257 17.96 -17.65 4.97
CA GLY A 257 18.09 -19.02 5.46
C GLY A 257 17.86 -19.16 6.97
N LYS A 258 17.86 -18.05 7.74
CA LYS A 258 17.68 -18.03 9.20
C LYS A 258 16.49 -17.13 9.61
N GLN A 259 16.36 -15.98 8.99
CA GLN A 259 15.34 -14.97 9.32
C GLN A 259 14.91 -14.16 8.09
N PHE A 260 13.74 -13.52 8.18
CA PHE A 260 13.25 -12.64 7.14
C PHE A 260 13.98 -11.29 7.13
N LEU A 261 14.01 -10.64 5.96
CA LEU A 261 14.64 -9.32 5.80
C LEU A 261 14.02 -8.27 6.74
N ILE A 262 12.69 -8.36 6.97
CA ILE A 262 11.99 -7.45 7.89
C ILE A 262 12.46 -7.59 9.35
N GLU A 263 13.01 -8.72 9.74
CA GLU A 263 13.56 -8.88 11.09
C GLU A 263 14.90 -8.15 11.28
N LYS A 264 15.57 -7.80 10.17
CA LYS A 264 16.84 -7.08 10.18
C LYS A 264 16.66 -5.56 9.99
N TYR A 265 15.78 -5.14 9.08
CA TYR A 265 15.72 -3.76 8.59
C TYR A 265 14.31 -3.20 8.54
N ASN A 266 14.17 -1.89 8.75
CA ASN A 266 13.00 -1.13 8.33
C ASN A 266 13.03 -1.00 6.81
N LEU A 267 11.91 -1.20 6.13
CA LEU A 267 11.87 -1.28 4.67
C LEU A 267 10.91 -0.28 4.06
N SER A 268 11.28 0.27 2.90
CA SER A 268 10.38 1.01 2.03
C SER A 268 10.69 0.77 0.56
N LEU A 269 9.70 1.00 -0.30
CA LEU A 269 9.84 1.10 -1.74
C LEU A 269 9.84 2.59 -2.11
N MET A 270 10.87 3.06 -2.78
CA MET A 270 10.98 4.46 -3.19
C MET A 270 10.96 4.56 -4.72
N PRO A 271 10.07 5.36 -5.32
CA PRO A 271 10.06 5.55 -6.78
C PRO A 271 11.40 6.05 -7.31
N SER A 272 11.92 7.08 -6.68
CA SER A 272 13.19 7.75 -6.93
C SER A 272 13.42 8.73 -5.77
N ILE A 273 14.65 8.93 -5.33
CA ILE A 273 14.93 9.93 -4.30
C ILE A 273 14.74 11.36 -4.82
N ASN A 274 14.89 11.57 -6.13
CA ASN A 274 14.61 12.86 -6.75
C ASN A 274 13.13 13.24 -6.67
N LEU A 275 12.23 12.27 -6.76
CA LEU A 275 10.79 12.48 -6.75
C LEU A 275 10.18 12.41 -5.34
N THR A 276 10.94 11.92 -4.35
CA THR A 276 10.44 11.69 -2.99
C THR A 276 10.76 12.89 -2.09
N ASP A 277 9.77 13.34 -1.33
CA ASP A 277 9.99 14.30 -0.24
C ASP A 277 10.64 13.58 0.95
N THR A 278 11.93 13.84 1.13
CA THR A 278 12.75 13.16 2.15
C THR A 278 12.84 13.91 3.48
N ARG A 279 12.11 15.02 3.66
CA ARG A 279 12.09 15.76 4.92
C ARG A 279 11.48 14.91 6.02
N TYR A 280 12.13 14.85 7.18
CA TYR A 280 11.55 14.19 8.34
C TYR A 280 10.43 15.03 8.96
N VAL A 281 9.33 14.38 9.27
CA VAL A 281 8.22 14.98 10.03
C VAL A 281 7.78 14.00 11.11
N ASP A 282 7.84 14.42 12.37
CA ASP A 282 7.34 13.63 13.49
C ASP A 282 5.81 13.65 13.50
N ILE A 283 5.21 12.55 13.04
CA ILE A 283 3.75 12.42 12.92
C ILE A 283 3.07 11.89 14.19
N ARG A 284 3.81 11.58 15.27
CA ARG A 284 3.26 10.95 16.49
C ARG A 284 2.21 11.81 17.22
N LYS A 285 2.17 13.11 16.91
CA LYS A 285 1.17 14.04 17.45
C LYS A 285 0.16 14.50 16.40
N SER A 286 0.20 13.93 15.21
CA SER A 286 -0.72 14.28 14.12
C SER A 286 -2.12 13.76 14.42
N GLU A 287 -3.12 14.41 13.83
CA GLU A 287 -4.49 13.92 13.80
C GLU A 287 -4.71 13.00 12.62
N VAL A 288 -5.65 12.07 12.78
CA VAL A 288 -6.03 11.10 11.75
C VAL A 288 -7.42 11.43 11.20
N LEU A 289 -7.55 11.50 9.89
CA LEU A 289 -8.82 11.37 9.18
C LEU A 289 -8.97 9.90 8.75
N ALA A 290 -9.84 9.15 9.44
CA ALA A 290 -10.09 7.76 9.14
C ALA A 290 -11.45 7.60 8.43
N MET A 291 -11.43 7.08 7.19
CA MET A 291 -12.65 6.90 6.41
C MET A 291 -12.71 5.48 5.83
N GLY A 292 -13.92 4.91 5.77
CA GLY A 292 -14.06 3.56 5.22
C GLY A 292 -15.49 3.19 4.87
N ALA A 293 -15.64 2.10 4.12
CA ALA A 293 -16.92 1.49 3.81
C ALA A 293 -16.86 -0.03 3.98
N ASP A 294 -17.89 -0.60 4.61
CA ASP A 294 -18.02 -2.04 4.82
C ASP A 294 -19.05 -2.69 3.88
N GLN A 295 -19.88 -1.91 3.20
CA GLN A 295 -20.90 -2.37 2.28
C GLN A 295 -20.78 -1.69 0.92
N PHE A 296 -21.00 -2.45 -0.13
CA PHE A 296 -20.89 -2.00 -1.53
C PHE A 296 -22.00 -2.64 -2.36
N SER A 297 -22.47 -1.93 -3.40
CA SER A 297 -23.50 -2.45 -4.32
C SER A 297 -22.97 -3.52 -5.27
N GLU A 298 -21.69 -3.42 -5.68
CA GLU A 298 -21.09 -4.27 -6.73
C GLU A 298 -19.87 -5.08 -6.25
N LEU A 299 -19.37 -4.81 -5.04
CA LEU A 299 -18.17 -5.45 -4.49
C LEU A 299 -18.53 -6.25 -3.23
N ASN A 300 -17.66 -7.19 -2.86
CA ASN A 300 -17.82 -7.94 -1.62
C ASN A 300 -17.79 -6.99 -0.41
N PRO A 301 -18.58 -7.26 0.65
CA PRO A 301 -18.52 -6.49 1.88
C PRO A 301 -17.15 -6.65 2.57
N LEU A 302 -16.77 -5.65 3.36
CA LEU A 302 -15.55 -5.60 4.18
C LEU A 302 -15.95 -5.51 5.68
N PRO A 303 -16.40 -6.58 6.30
CA PRO A 303 -17.01 -6.54 7.63
C PRO A 303 -16.03 -6.13 8.75
N ALA A 304 -14.72 -6.18 8.54
CA ALA A 304 -13.73 -5.73 9.51
C ALA A 304 -13.54 -4.20 9.55
N VAL A 305 -13.96 -3.46 8.51
CA VAL A 305 -13.71 -2.02 8.39
C VAL A 305 -14.25 -1.21 9.57
N PRO A 306 -15.48 -1.44 10.09
CA PRO A 306 -15.96 -0.70 11.26
C PRO A 306 -15.08 -0.92 12.50
N ALA A 307 -14.59 -2.14 12.71
CA ALA A 307 -13.71 -2.48 13.83
C ALA A 307 -12.31 -1.84 13.66
N GLU A 308 -11.80 -1.80 12.43
CA GLU A 308 -10.54 -1.16 12.09
C GLU A 308 -10.60 0.36 12.34
N ILE A 309 -11.61 1.05 11.83
CA ILE A 309 -11.82 2.48 12.06
C ILE A 309 -12.00 2.78 13.56
N ALA A 310 -12.76 1.95 14.29
CA ALA A 310 -12.93 2.11 15.73
C ALA A 310 -11.61 1.89 16.51
N ALA A 311 -10.78 0.94 16.10
CA ALA A 311 -9.47 0.70 16.70
C ALA A 311 -8.54 1.90 16.52
N ILE A 312 -8.50 2.47 15.30
CA ILE A 312 -7.71 3.66 14.99
C ILE A 312 -8.20 4.87 15.80
N SER A 313 -9.52 5.13 15.81
CA SER A 313 -10.13 6.26 16.51
C SER A 313 -9.94 6.20 18.04
N ARG A 314 -9.81 5.02 18.61
CA ARG A 314 -9.47 4.84 20.03
C ARG A 314 -8.03 5.19 20.34
N GLU A 315 -7.13 4.90 19.40
CA GLU A 315 -5.70 5.09 19.59
C GLU A 315 -5.23 6.49 19.23
N TRP A 316 -5.86 7.15 18.23
CA TRP A 316 -5.39 8.41 17.68
C TRP A 316 -6.44 9.51 17.74
N PRO A 317 -6.03 10.78 18.03
CA PRO A 317 -6.92 11.92 17.90
C PRO A 317 -7.29 12.14 16.43
N GLY A 318 -8.51 12.57 16.17
CA GLY A 318 -8.97 12.85 14.82
C GLY A 318 -10.47 12.69 14.65
N ILE A 319 -10.89 12.46 13.44
CA ILE A 319 -12.29 12.21 13.08
C ILE A 319 -12.40 10.98 12.17
N SER A 320 -13.56 10.35 12.20
CA SER A 320 -13.81 9.19 11.36
C SER A 320 -15.19 9.23 10.70
N PHE A 321 -15.28 8.63 9.50
CA PHE A 321 -16.52 8.50 8.74
C PHE A 321 -16.62 7.08 8.17
N LEU A 322 -17.83 6.54 8.21
CA LEU A 322 -18.16 5.23 7.64
C LEU A 322 -19.26 5.38 6.59
N ASN A 323 -19.25 4.52 5.59
CA ASN A 323 -20.29 4.35 4.57
C ASN A 323 -20.67 5.69 3.93
N GLU A 324 -21.89 6.18 4.13
CA GLU A 324 -22.43 7.41 3.51
C GLU A 324 -21.54 8.64 3.75
N GLY A 325 -20.74 8.63 4.82
CA GLY A 325 -19.78 9.68 5.11
C GLY A 325 -18.49 9.58 4.32
N PHE A 326 -18.22 8.45 3.66
CA PHE A 326 -16.99 8.22 2.91
C PHE A 326 -17.17 8.56 1.42
N THR A 327 -17.29 9.84 1.11
CA THR A 327 -17.41 10.38 -0.25
C THR A 327 -16.21 11.24 -0.63
N PHE A 328 -16.02 11.50 -1.94
CA PHE A 328 -14.95 12.36 -2.43
C PHE A 328 -15.06 13.78 -1.85
N ASP A 329 -16.26 14.35 -1.87
CA ASP A 329 -16.49 15.72 -1.43
C ASP A 329 -16.24 15.86 0.08
N ASN A 330 -16.69 14.89 0.89
CA ASN A 330 -16.43 14.92 2.33
C ASN A 330 -14.95 14.74 2.64
N LEU A 331 -14.25 13.78 1.99
CA LEU A 331 -12.80 13.59 2.15
C LEU A 331 -12.04 14.90 1.86
N LYS A 332 -12.37 15.54 0.74
CA LYS A 332 -11.75 16.80 0.34
C LYS A 332 -12.07 17.93 1.31
N GLN A 333 -13.34 18.11 1.68
CA GLN A 333 -13.79 19.14 2.61
C GLN A 333 -13.12 19.01 3.98
N GLN A 334 -13.06 17.80 4.54
CA GLN A 334 -12.41 17.56 5.83
C GLN A 334 -10.92 17.89 5.76
N HIS A 335 -10.23 17.43 4.71
CA HIS A 335 -8.82 17.72 4.52
C HIS A 335 -8.53 19.21 4.35
N GLU A 336 -9.35 19.95 3.56
CA GLU A 336 -9.17 21.39 3.35
C GLU A 336 -9.49 22.21 4.61
N SER A 337 -10.38 21.73 5.48
CA SER A 337 -10.82 22.44 6.68
C SER A 337 -9.87 22.27 7.89
N ARG A 338 -9.07 21.19 7.90
CA ARG A 338 -8.23 20.80 9.04
C ARG A 338 -6.98 20.05 8.60
N PRO A 339 -5.80 20.40 9.15
CA PRO A 339 -4.53 19.73 8.78
C PRO A 339 -4.41 18.35 9.43
N PHE A 340 -4.80 17.31 8.70
CA PHE A 340 -4.53 15.92 9.09
C PHE A 340 -3.15 15.50 8.61
N GLY A 341 -2.28 15.05 9.53
CA GLY A 341 -0.99 14.47 9.16
C GLY A 341 -1.12 13.05 8.61
N ILE A 342 -2.24 12.37 8.93
CA ILE A 342 -2.52 10.98 8.54
C ILE A 342 -3.93 10.93 7.94
N ILE A 343 -4.05 10.30 6.76
CA ILE A 343 -5.35 9.90 6.19
C ILE A 343 -5.34 8.37 6.05
N HIS A 344 -6.39 7.73 6.58
CA HIS A 344 -6.58 6.30 6.50
C HIS A 344 -7.87 5.99 5.72
N LEU A 345 -7.75 5.20 4.65
CA LEU A 345 -8.85 4.79 3.79
C LEU A 345 -9.00 3.27 3.84
N ALA A 346 -10.05 2.79 4.53
CA ALA A 346 -10.38 1.38 4.67
C ALA A 346 -11.48 1.00 3.66
N THR A 347 -11.06 0.45 2.51
CA THR A 347 -11.95 0.15 1.38
C THR A 347 -11.27 -0.70 0.32
N HIS A 348 -12.00 -1.10 -0.74
CA HIS A 348 -11.40 -1.71 -1.90
C HIS A 348 -10.56 -0.73 -2.72
N GLY A 349 -9.40 -1.20 -3.21
CA GLY A 349 -8.57 -0.50 -4.17
C GLY A 349 -7.97 -1.48 -5.17
N GLU A 350 -7.89 -1.08 -6.43
CA GLU A 350 -7.30 -1.91 -7.48
C GLU A 350 -6.31 -1.11 -8.34
N PHE A 351 -5.10 -1.65 -8.46
CA PHE A 351 -4.10 -1.20 -9.43
C PHE A 351 -4.12 -2.15 -10.63
N ARG A 352 -4.55 -1.63 -11.78
CA ARG A 352 -4.85 -2.39 -12.99
C ARG A 352 -3.86 -2.07 -14.12
N PRO A 353 -3.69 -2.99 -15.08
CA PRO A 353 -2.94 -2.74 -16.31
C PRO A 353 -3.42 -1.50 -17.08
N GLY A 354 -2.47 -0.85 -17.77
CA GLY A 354 -2.75 0.26 -18.67
C GLY A 354 -2.66 1.65 -18.01
N LEU A 355 -3.56 2.56 -18.36
CA LEU A 355 -3.50 3.96 -17.94
C LEU A 355 -3.86 4.13 -16.44
N PRO A 356 -3.38 5.21 -15.78
CA PRO A 356 -3.69 5.49 -14.37
C PRO A 356 -5.19 5.53 -14.05
N ASN A 357 -6.03 5.92 -14.99
CA ASN A 357 -7.48 5.95 -14.80
C ASN A 357 -8.16 4.57 -14.77
N ASN A 358 -7.44 3.49 -15.09
CA ASN A 358 -7.92 2.12 -14.93
C ASN A 358 -7.85 1.66 -13.46
N SER A 359 -6.95 2.25 -12.69
CA SER A 359 -6.75 1.99 -11.27
C SER A 359 -7.62 2.93 -10.43
N PHE A 360 -8.15 2.44 -9.30
CA PHE A 360 -9.07 3.21 -8.47
C PHE A 360 -9.05 2.80 -7.00
N ILE A 361 -9.54 3.70 -6.16
CA ILE A 361 -9.95 3.50 -4.77
C ILE A 361 -11.47 3.59 -4.74
N GLN A 362 -12.16 2.60 -4.19
CA GLN A 362 -13.61 2.59 -4.08
C GLN A 362 -14.04 3.47 -2.90
N LEU A 363 -14.80 4.52 -3.17
CA LEU A 363 -15.52 5.29 -2.15
C LEU A 363 -16.92 4.69 -1.97
N TRP A 364 -17.70 5.22 -1.03
CA TRP A 364 -19.06 4.76 -0.81
C TRP A 364 -19.96 4.91 -2.06
N ASP A 365 -19.91 6.07 -2.66
CA ASP A 365 -20.78 6.50 -3.76
C ASP A 365 -20.13 6.43 -5.15
N SER A 366 -18.79 6.31 -5.22
CA SER A 366 -18.04 6.50 -6.45
C SER A 366 -16.69 5.80 -6.44
N ARG A 367 -16.00 5.84 -7.58
CA ARG A 367 -14.63 5.40 -7.73
C ARG A 367 -13.69 6.58 -7.90
N LEU A 368 -12.80 6.77 -6.94
CA LEU A 368 -11.71 7.71 -7.05
C LEU A 368 -10.59 7.08 -7.89
N ARG A 369 -10.47 7.52 -9.13
CA ARG A 369 -9.45 7.02 -10.05
C ARG A 369 -8.07 7.54 -9.67
N LEU A 370 -7.03 6.76 -9.97
CA LEU A 370 -5.66 7.08 -9.57
C LEU A 370 -5.20 8.45 -10.10
N ASN A 371 -5.58 8.83 -11.33
CA ASN A 371 -5.27 10.15 -11.89
C ASN A 371 -6.01 11.32 -11.20
N GLN A 372 -7.07 11.05 -10.43
CA GLN A 372 -7.86 12.04 -9.69
C GLN A 372 -7.36 12.27 -8.25
N LEU A 373 -6.42 11.45 -7.75
CA LEU A 373 -5.89 11.61 -6.39
C LEU A 373 -5.34 13.02 -6.13
N ARG A 374 -4.80 13.68 -7.15
CA ARG A 374 -4.30 15.06 -7.06
C ARG A 374 -5.37 16.11 -6.80
N ASP A 375 -6.62 15.83 -7.19
CA ASP A 375 -7.74 16.75 -6.98
C ASP A 375 -8.07 16.89 -5.50
N LEU A 376 -7.62 15.93 -4.68
CA LEU A 376 -7.68 15.99 -3.22
C LEU A 376 -6.66 16.98 -2.61
N ARG A 377 -5.59 17.36 -3.36
CA ARG A 377 -4.55 18.30 -2.93
C ARG A 377 -3.91 17.94 -1.58
N LEU A 378 -3.63 16.65 -1.34
CA LEU A 378 -3.10 16.15 -0.06
C LEU A 378 -1.70 16.70 0.30
N ASN A 379 -1.10 17.49 -0.59
CA ASN A 379 0.12 18.23 -0.34
C ASN A 379 -0.11 19.63 0.29
N ASN A 380 -1.37 20.07 0.44
CA ASN A 380 -1.68 21.37 1.04
C ASN A 380 -3.08 21.41 1.68
N PRO A 381 -3.20 21.28 3.03
CA PRO A 381 -2.12 20.98 4.00
C PRO A 381 -1.40 19.67 3.72
N GLN A 382 -0.12 19.56 4.09
CA GLN A 382 0.66 18.34 3.80
C GLN A 382 0.19 17.15 4.62
N VAL A 383 -0.25 16.10 3.94
CA VAL A 383 -0.46 14.77 4.51
C VAL A 383 0.86 14.01 4.48
N ASN A 384 1.31 13.54 5.64
CA ASN A 384 2.59 12.84 5.78
C ASN A 384 2.47 11.34 5.57
N LEU A 385 1.28 10.78 5.85
CA LEU A 385 0.99 9.36 5.67
C LEU A 385 -0.42 9.13 5.14
N LEU A 386 -0.51 8.52 3.95
CA LEU A 386 -1.75 7.98 3.39
C LEU A 386 -1.74 6.47 3.55
N VAL A 387 -2.73 5.92 4.25
CA VAL A 387 -2.92 4.47 4.42
C VAL A 387 -4.07 3.99 3.56
N LEU A 388 -3.81 3.00 2.69
CA LEU A 388 -4.83 2.25 1.96
C LEU A 388 -4.86 0.83 2.49
N SER A 389 -5.85 0.50 3.31
CA SER A 389 -5.88 -0.77 4.05
C SER A 389 -6.38 -1.97 3.24
N ALA A 390 -6.97 -1.77 2.07
CA ALA A 390 -7.40 -2.85 1.18
C ALA A 390 -7.08 -2.53 -0.29
N CYS A 391 -5.93 -2.99 -0.74
CA CYS A 391 -5.49 -2.81 -2.12
C CYS A 391 -5.19 -4.15 -2.80
N ARG A 392 -5.28 -4.16 -4.12
CA ARG A 392 -4.85 -5.27 -4.97
C ARG A 392 -4.07 -4.72 -6.15
N THR A 393 -2.83 -5.17 -6.31
CA THR A 393 -2.01 -4.85 -7.49
C THR A 393 -2.03 -6.01 -8.46
N ALA A 394 -2.27 -5.73 -9.75
CA ALA A 394 -2.16 -6.75 -10.79
C ALA A 394 -0.70 -7.25 -10.86
N VAL A 395 -0.53 -8.54 -10.59
CA VAL A 395 0.79 -9.18 -10.47
C VAL A 395 1.46 -9.27 -11.82
N GLY A 396 2.68 -8.74 -11.93
CA GLY A 396 3.53 -8.87 -13.12
C GLY A 396 3.11 -7.99 -14.29
N ASP A 397 2.29 -6.97 -14.04
CA ASP A 397 1.99 -5.91 -15.00
C ASP A 397 2.73 -4.63 -14.62
N ASP A 398 3.61 -4.16 -15.49
CA ASP A 398 4.47 -3.00 -15.23
C ASP A 398 3.66 -1.71 -14.95
N SER A 399 2.51 -1.53 -15.61
CA SER A 399 1.65 -0.35 -15.42
C SER A 399 0.97 -0.36 -14.05
N ALA A 400 0.46 -1.52 -13.63
CA ALA A 400 -0.14 -1.69 -12.31
C ALA A 400 0.91 -1.50 -11.20
N GLU A 401 2.13 -2.00 -11.42
CA GLU A 401 3.25 -1.83 -10.50
C GLU A 401 3.73 -0.37 -10.43
N LEU A 402 3.70 0.38 -11.55
CA LEU A 402 3.94 1.82 -11.56
C LEU A 402 2.87 2.57 -10.78
N GLY A 403 1.60 2.23 -10.98
CA GLY A 403 0.48 2.83 -10.23
C GLY A 403 0.64 2.65 -8.73
N PHE A 404 0.99 1.44 -8.29
CA PHE A 404 1.22 1.13 -6.88
C PHE A 404 2.49 1.82 -6.34
N GLY A 405 3.63 1.63 -7.00
CA GLY A 405 4.92 2.18 -6.57
C GLY A 405 4.97 3.72 -6.58
N GLY A 406 4.15 4.36 -7.40
CA GLY A 406 4.04 5.82 -7.47
C GLY A 406 2.87 6.42 -6.69
N LEU A 407 2.20 5.66 -5.86
CA LEU A 407 0.99 6.09 -5.13
C LEU A 407 1.23 7.34 -4.28
N ALA A 408 2.31 7.38 -3.50
CA ALA A 408 2.66 8.53 -2.69
C ALA A 408 2.89 9.78 -3.54
N LEU A 409 3.60 9.63 -4.65
CA LEU A 409 3.89 10.70 -5.61
C LEU A 409 2.59 11.23 -6.24
N GLN A 410 1.72 10.34 -6.71
CA GLN A 410 0.45 10.70 -7.34
C GLN A 410 -0.53 11.36 -6.37
N ALA A 411 -0.57 10.91 -5.13
CA ALA A 411 -1.39 11.51 -4.08
C ALA A 411 -0.82 12.84 -3.53
N GLY A 412 0.45 13.13 -3.79
CA GLY A 412 1.13 14.32 -3.25
C GLY A 412 1.47 14.21 -1.76
N VAL A 413 1.57 12.99 -1.23
CA VAL A 413 1.91 12.71 0.17
C VAL A 413 3.38 12.31 0.31
N GLN A 414 3.95 12.44 1.52
CA GLN A 414 5.33 11.99 1.74
C GLN A 414 5.46 10.46 1.68
N THR A 415 4.46 9.77 2.22
CA THR A 415 4.46 8.32 2.36
C THR A 415 3.07 7.78 2.09
N ALA A 416 2.98 6.68 1.35
CA ALA A 416 1.78 5.86 1.29
C ALA A 416 2.08 4.47 1.88
N LEU A 417 1.10 3.87 2.55
CA LEU A 417 1.08 2.48 2.95
C LEU A 417 -0.02 1.78 2.16
N GLY A 418 0.33 0.77 1.40
CA GLY A 418 -0.64 0.00 0.63
C GLY A 418 -0.28 -1.48 0.59
N SER A 419 -1.19 -2.33 0.10
CA SER A 419 -0.96 -3.77 0.00
C SER A 419 -0.82 -4.25 -1.44
N LEU A 420 0.12 -5.16 -1.67
CA LEU A 420 0.43 -5.76 -2.97
C LEU A 420 -0.63 -6.75 -3.45
N TRP A 421 -1.39 -7.33 -2.53
CA TRP A 421 -2.51 -8.24 -2.82
C TRP A 421 -3.58 -8.10 -1.75
N TYR A 422 -4.77 -8.59 -2.07
CA TYR A 422 -5.87 -8.61 -1.10
C TYR A 422 -5.53 -9.55 0.06
N VAL A 423 -5.35 -8.99 1.22
CA VAL A 423 -5.24 -9.70 2.51
C VAL A 423 -6.65 -9.91 3.05
N SER A 424 -6.87 -10.99 3.78
CA SER A 424 -8.16 -11.18 4.45
C SER A 424 -8.45 -10.06 5.45
N ASP A 425 -9.72 -9.78 5.67
CA ASP A 425 -10.19 -8.69 6.54
C ASP A 425 -9.59 -8.78 7.95
N GLU A 426 -9.52 -9.99 8.52
CA GLU A 426 -8.95 -10.24 9.84
C GLU A 426 -7.43 -10.01 9.86
N GLY A 427 -6.72 -10.35 8.79
CA GLY A 427 -5.29 -10.09 8.66
C GLY A 427 -4.99 -8.59 8.54
N THR A 428 -5.81 -7.89 7.77
CA THR A 428 -5.73 -6.44 7.60
C THR A 428 -6.01 -5.71 8.92
N LEU A 429 -7.11 -6.05 9.59
CA LEU A 429 -7.44 -5.50 10.91
C LEU A 429 -6.31 -5.74 11.92
N GLY A 430 -5.72 -6.96 11.93
CA GLY A 430 -4.62 -7.31 12.82
C GLY A 430 -3.39 -6.43 12.61
N LEU A 431 -2.97 -6.29 11.36
CA LEU A 431 -1.80 -5.47 11.02
C LEU A 431 -2.05 -3.98 11.31
N MET A 432 -3.21 -3.44 10.92
CA MET A 432 -3.51 -2.02 11.10
C MET A 432 -3.64 -1.65 12.58
N ALA A 433 -4.31 -2.45 13.38
CA ALA A 433 -4.41 -2.22 14.82
C ALA A 433 -3.03 -2.16 15.48
N GLU A 434 -2.14 -3.11 15.15
CA GLU A 434 -0.77 -3.15 15.68
C GLU A 434 0.07 -1.99 15.12
N PHE A 435 -0.03 -1.69 13.81
CA PHE A 435 0.70 -0.59 13.16
C PHE A 435 0.40 0.76 13.83
N TYR A 436 -0.86 1.10 14.06
CA TYR A 436 -1.22 2.37 14.68
C TYR A 436 -0.76 2.46 16.15
N GLN A 437 -0.71 1.36 16.89
CA GLN A 437 -0.12 1.33 18.24
C GLN A 437 1.40 1.61 18.17
N ARG A 438 2.11 0.97 17.24
CA ARG A 438 3.56 1.16 17.06
C ARG A 438 3.89 2.55 16.55
N LEU A 439 3.07 3.11 15.69
CA LEU A 439 3.29 4.43 15.09
C LEU A 439 3.36 5.56 16.13
N LYS A 440 2.73 5.38 17.31
CA LYS A 440 2.82 6.34 18.42
C LYS A 440 4.19 6.45 19.07
N ILE A 441 4.99 5.41 18.97
CA ILE A 441 6.25 5.29 19.71
C ILE A 441 7.46 5.13 18.79
N ALA A 442 7.26 4.60 17.60
CA ALA A 442 8.33 4.38 16.64
C ALA A 442 8.97 5.70 16.17
N PRO A 443 10.28 5.75 15.97
CA PRO A 443 10.97 6.96 15.52
C PRO A 443 10.62 7.34 14.08
N ILE A 444 10.28 6.34 13.25
CA ILE A 444 9.92 6.52 11.83
C ILE A 444 8.77 5.59 11.44
N LYS A 445 8.06 5.96 10.39
CA LYS A 445 6.89 5.21 9.87
C LYS A 445 7.21 3.76 9.53
N ALA A 446 8.36 3.53 8.86
CA ALA A 446 8.78 2.19 8.48
C ALA A 446 9.13 1.29 9.68
N ALA A 447 9.62 1.87 10.79
CA ALA A 447 9.86 1.11 12.01
C ALA A 447 8.54 0.63 12.63
N ALA A 448 7.50 1.47 12.61
CA ALA A 448 6.17 1.07 13.07
C ALA A 448 5.60 -0.11 12.25
N LEU A 449 5.72 -0.05 10.92
CA LEU A 449 5.29 -1.13 10.05
C LEU A 449 6.08 -2.41 10.31
N ARG A 450 7.42 -2.30 10.41
CA ARG A 450 8.29 -3.43 10.73
C ARG A 450 7.89 -4.12 12.03
N GLU A 451 7.68 -3.37 13.09
CA GLU A 451 7.30 -3.92 14.39
C GLU A 451 5.94 -4.63 14.34
N ALA A 452 4.96 -4.07 13.60
CA ALA A 452 3.67 -4.70 13.39
C ALA A 452 3.80 -6.02 12.59
N GLN A 453 4.58 -6.02 11.53
CA GLN A 453 4.85 -7.23 10.73
C GLN A 453 5.58 -8.31 11.54
N ILE A 454 6.53 -7.94 12.38
CA ILE A 454 7.23 -8.87 13.29
C ILE A 454 6.28 -9.42 14.36
N ALA A 455 5.37 -8.62 14.90
CA ALA A 455 4.38 -9.09 15.86
C ALA A 455 3.43 -10.14 15.25
N MET A 456 3.03 -9.94 13.99
CA MET A 456 2.27 -10.95 13.25
C MET A 456 3.10 -12.21 12.98
N LEU A 457 4.32 -12.07 12.48
CA LEU A 457 5.25 -13.18 12.21
C LEU A 457 5.45 -14.07 13.44
N ARG A 458 5.61 -13.46 14.63
CA ARG A 458 5.80 -14.17 15.90
C ARG A 458 4.52 -14.79 16.47
N GLY A 459 3.35 -14.45 15.92
CA GLY A 459 2.05 -14.89 16.41
C GLY A 459 1.56 -14.13 17.63
N ASP A 460 2.18 -12.99 17.95
CA ASP A 460 1.70 -12.08 19.00
C ASP A 460 0.34 -11.48 18.60
N VAL A 461 0.17 -11.22 17.28
CA VAL A 461 -1.11 -10.84 16.68
C VAL A 461 -1.80 -12.09 16.13
N ARG A 462 -2.99 -12.43 16.66
CA ARG A 462 -3.74 -13.62 16.30
C ARG A 462 -5.22 -13.47 16.61
N LEU A 463 -6.04 -14.30 15.99
CA LEU A 463 -7.44 -14.45 16.36
C LEU A 463 -7.55 -15.55 17.42
N GLU A 464 -8.23 -15.26 18.53
CA GLU A 464 -8.42 -16.19 19.64
C GLU A 464 -9.75 -15.89 20.36
N GLY A 465 -10.64 -16.88 20.43
CA GLY A 465 -11.92 -16.77 21.12
C GLY A 465 -12.82 -15.65 20.59
N GLY A 466 -12.89 -15.44 19.27
CA GLY A 466 -13.70 -14.38 18.64
C GLY A 466 -13.15 -12.97 18.80
N LYS A 467 -11.91 -12.83 19.28
CA LYS A 467 -11.23 -11.54 19.48
C LYS A 467 -9.92 -11.50 18.71
N LEU A 468 -9.56 -10.33 18.22
CA LEU A 468 -8.21 -10.05 17.76
C LEU A 468 -7.34 -9.76 19.00
N ARG A 469 -6.32 -10.58 19.22
CA ARG A 469 -5.27 -10.35 20.20
C ARG A 469 -4.11 -9.64 19.54
N GLY A 470 -3.65 -8.54 20.13
CA GLY A 470 -2.44 -7.82 19.71
C GLY A 470 -1.26 -8.13 20.63
N SER A 471 -0.12 -7.51 20.35
CA SER A 471 1.10 -7.63 21.16
C SER A 471 0.98 -6.94 22.54
N SER A 472 0.09 -5.95 22.68
CA SER A 472 -0.19 -5.28 23.95
C SER A 472 -1.08 -6.14 24.85
N ARG A 473 -0.86 -6.09 26.19
CA ARG A 473 -1.63 -6.84 27.21
C ARG A 473 -3.03 -6.23 27.43
N GLY A 474 -3.81 -6.00 26.36
CA GLY A 474 -5.17 -5.50 26.44
C GLY A 474 -6.22 -6.62 26.26
N GLU A 475 -7.51 -6.28 26.45
CA GLU A 475 -8.63 -7.23 26.29
C GLU A 475 -8.83 -7.73 24.85
N GLY A 476 -8.07 -7.22 23.89
CA GLY A 476 -8.23 -7.49 22.46
C GLY A 476 -9.39 -6.68 21.84
N VAL A 477 -9.46 -6.69 20.52
CA VAL A 477 -10.54 -6.07 19.75
C VAL A 477 -11.58 -7.15 19.44
N GLU A 478 -12.85 -6.93 19.82
CA GLU A 478 -13.93 -7.84 19.47
C GLU A 478 -14.14 -7.85 17.96
N LEU A 479 -14.22 -9.04 17.38
CA LEU A 479 -14.49 -9.19 15.95
C LEU A 479 -15.99 -9.01 15.69
N PRO A 480 -16.36 -8.41 14.53
CA PRO A 480 -17.73 -8.44 14.03
C PRO A 480 -18.27 -9.87 14.01
N GLN A 481 -19.60 -10.03 14.25
CA GLN A 481 -20.24 -11.35 14.32
C GLN A 481 -19.97 -12.21 13.09
N SER A 482 -19.86 -11.59 11.89
CA SER A 482 -19.50 -12.26 10.64
C SER A 482 -18.09 -12.86 10.61
N LEU A 483 -17.18 -12.36 11.47
CA LEU A 483 -15.80 -12.83 11.59
C LEU A 483 -15.57 -13.69 12.85
N GLN A 484 -16.52 -13.77 13.77
CA GLN A 484 -16.40 -14.59 15.00
C GLN A 484 -16.43 -16.10 14.74
N GLY A 485 -16.92 -16.54 13.57
CA GLY A 485 -16.96 -17.95 13.18
C GLY A 485 -15.61 -18.53 12.70
N PHE A 486 -14.58 -17.69 12.55
CA PHE A 486 -13.24 -18.18 12.28
C PHE A 486 -12.64 -18.73 13.57
N ALA A 487 -12.26 -20.01 13.53
CA ALA A 487 -11.48 -20.65 14.59
C ALA A 487 -10.18 -19.87 14.84
N ASP A 488 -9.54 -20.13 15.97
CA ASP A 488 -8.23 -19.55 16.30
C ASP A 488 -7.29 -19.57 15.09
N LEU A 489 -6.94 -18.39 14.59
CA LEU A 489 -6.15 -18.20 13.37
C LEU A 489 -4.82 -17.53 13.69
N LYS A 490 -3.73 -18.23 13.36
CA LYS A 490 -2.39 -17.65 13.40
C LYS A 490 -2.15 -16.82 12.13
N LEU A 491 -1.75 -15.57 12.31
CA LEU A 491 -1.47 -14.63 11.23
C LEU A 491 0.03 -14.57 10.89
N SER A 492 0.80 -15.62 11.23
CA SER A 492 2.27 -15.64 11.11
C SER A 492 2.78 -15.93 9.71
N HIS A 493 1.96 -16.45 8.78
CA HIS A 493 2.38 -16.65 7.40
C HIS A 493 2.58 -15.33 6.67
N PRO A 494 3.62 -15.16 5.82
CA PRO A 494 3.91 -13.93 5.07
C PRO A 494 2.73 -13.40 4.24
N TYR A 495 1.80 -14.26 3.84
CA TYR A 495 0.55 -13.87 3.18
C TYR A 495 -0.18 -12.74 3.91
N TYR A 496 -0.17 -12.73 5.26
CA TYR A 496 -0.93 -11.77 6.05
C TYR A 496 -0.21 -10.43 6.27
N TRP A 497 1.11 -10.44 6.38
CA TRP A 497 1.86 -9.27 6.80
C TRP A 497 2.78 -8.70 5.71
N SER A 498 3.34 -9.51 4.82
CA SER A 498 4.30 -9.00 3.83
C SER A 498 3.66 -8.34 2.62
N ALA A 499 2.33 -8.38 2.52
CA ALA A 499 1.57 -7.64 1.53
C ALA A 499 1.73 -6.13 1.66
N PHE A 500 1.83 -5.63 2.90
CA PHE A 500 1.85 -4.21 3.17
C PHE A 500 3.24 -3.62 3.00
N VAL A 501 3.32 -2.58 2.17
CA VAL A 501 4.57 -1.93 1.77
C VAL A 501 4.46 -0.43 2.00
N MET A 502 5.50 0.12 2.63
CA MET A 502 5.70 1.56 2.76
C MET A 502 6.25 2.10 1.43
N ILE A 503 5.58 3.08 0.83
CA ILE A 503 5.93 3.67 -0.47
C ILE A 503 6.30 5.13 -0.28
N GLY A 504 7.45 5.54 -0.78
CA GLY A 504 7.99 6.89 -0.59
C GLY A 504 8.93 6.98 0.61
N SER A 505 8.86 8.06 1.38
CA SER A 505 9.74 8.33 2.52
C SER A 505 9.47 7.39 3.70
N PRO A 506 10.44 6.59 4.19
CA PRO A 506 10.24 5.68 5.32
C PRO A 506 10.22 6.38 6.69
N TRP A 507 10.74 7.60 6.76
CA TRP A 507 10.92 8.39 7.97
C TRP A 507 9.87 9.46 8.20
#